data_ce93c6a71bd9a6e112c03bce2ce9f80e
#
_entry.id   ce93c6a71bd9a6e112c03bce2ce9f80e
#
_cell.length_a   1.000
_cell.length_b   1.000
_cell.length_c   1.000
_cell.angle_alpha   90.00
_cell.angle_beta   90.00
_cell.angle_gamma   90.00
#
_symmetry.space_group_name_H-M   'P 1'
#
loop_
_entity.id
_entity.type
_entity.pdbx_description
1 polymer ?
#
loop_
_entity_poly.entity_id
_entity_poly.type
_entity_poly.pdbx_seq_one_letter_code
_entity_poly.pdbx_strand_id
1 'polypeptide(L)'
;MEADKTNQHHYNKSLQPFAQHLRNDMTKAEACLWKYVLRASQMKGYAFRRQRPVLYFIADFLCFELKLVIEVDGITHLWEETTVKDRRKDEALAEAGFTVMRFADEEILRDIKGVSQRIEWWIERREQEVAGAAPASDLPLPPPKGDT
;
A
#
# COMPACT_ATOMS: atom_id res chain seq x y z
N MET A 1 -7.46 4.25 -17.89
CA MET A 1 -6.31 3.78 -18.64
C MET A 1 -5.38 2.98 -17.77
N GLU A 2 -5.02 1.82 -18.21
CA GLU A 2 -4.10 0.98 -17.47
C GLU A 2 -2.72 1.58 -17.39
N ALA A 3 -2.07 1.41 -16.26
CA ALA A 3 -0.70 1.83 -16.11
C ALA A 3 0.21 0.91 -16.90
N ASP A 4 1.21 1.49 -17.56
CA ASP A 4 2.18 0.72 -18.31
C ASP A 4 3.55 1.41 -18.22
N LYS A 5 4.52 0.91 -18.97
CA LYS A 5 5.88 1.46 -18.91
C LYS A 5 5.95 2.90 -19.42
N THR A 6 5.11 3.25 -20.38
CA THR A 6 5.17 4.59 -20.94
C THR A 6 4.57 5.63 -20.02
N ASN A 7 3.49 5.28 -19.33
CA ASN A 7 2.87 6.24 -18.40
C ASN A 7 3.36 6.02 -16.97
N GLN A 8 4.31 5.12 -16.76
CA GLN A 8 4.92 4.85 -15.47
C GLN A 8 3.89 4.66 -14.35
N HIS A 9 2.81 3.93 -14.64
CA HIS A 9 1.76 3.65 -13.68
C HIS A 9 1.16 4.95 -13.15
N HIS A 10 0.92 5.88 -14.05
CA HIS A 10 0.33 7.18 -13.69
C HIS A 10 1.23 7.99 -12.77
N TYR A 11 2.54 7.83 -12.92
CA TYR A 11 3.48 8.59 -12.12
C TYR A 11 3.35 10.07 -12.45
N ASN A 12 3.07 10.88 -11.44
CA ASN A 12 2.88 12.32 -11.61
C ASN A 12 4.14 13.05 -11.19
N LYS A 13 4.92 13.50 -12.18
CA LYS A 13 6.20 14.14 -11.92
C LYS A 13 6.06 15.44 -11.13
N SER A 14 4.92 16.11 -11.23
CA SER A 14 4.75 17.36 -10.50
C SER A 14 4.72 17.15 -9.00
N LEU A 15 4.47 15.93 -8.54
CA LEU A 15 4.46 15.61 -7.11
C LEU A 15 5.81 15.12 -6.61
N GLN A 16 6.81 15.01 -7.49
CA GLN A 16 8.10 14.47 -7.10
C GLN A 16 8.80 15.24 -5.97
N PRO A 17 8.81 16.58 -5.97
CA PRO A 17 9.42 17.31 -4.85
C PRO A 17 8.73 17.03 -3.53
N PHE A 18 7.40 16.92 -3.53
CA PHE A 18 6.66 16.56 -2.34
C PHE A 18 7.01 15.17 -1.87
N ALA A 19 7.08 14.21 -2.80
CA ALA A 19 7.43 12.84 -2.46
C ALA A 19 8.81 12.77 -1.86
N GLN A 20 9.75 13.55 -2.39
CA GLN A 20 11.11 13.61 -1.85
C GLN A 20 11.10 14.13 -0.42
N HIS A 21 10.33 15.18 -0.17
CA HIS A 21 10.22 15.74 1.16
C HIS A 21 9.65 14.70 2.14
N LEU A 22 8.61 14.00 1.73
CA LEU A 22 7.98 13.00 2.58
C LEU A 22 8.91 11.82 2.87
N ARG A 23 9.73 11.43 1.90
CA ARG A 23 10.71 10.37 2.13
C ARG A 23 11.72 10.75 3.21
N ASN A 24 12.03 12.04 3.30
CA ASN A 24 12.97 12.53 4.29
C ASN A 24 12.33 12.71 5.67
N ASP A 25 11.02 12.66 5.74
CA ASP A 25 10.28 12.96 6.96
C ASP A 25 9.25 11.87 7.27
N MET A 26 9.68 10.62 7.14
CA MET A 26 8.78 9.50 7.40
C MET A 26 8.48 9.38 8.89
N THR A 27 7.24 9.00 9.20
CA THR A 27 6.87 8.73 10.59
C THR A 27 7.57 7.47 11.07
N LYS A 28 7.54 7.26 12.38
CA LYS A 28 8.15 6.08 12.98
C LYS A 28 7.52 4.79 12.43
N ALA A 29 6.19 4.77 12.31
CA ALA A 29 5.50 3.61 11.78
C ALA A 29 5.86 3.36 10.33
N GLU A 30 5.90 4.41 9.52
CA GLU A 30 6.31 4.28 8.12
C GLU A 30 7.72 3.73 8.01
N ALA A 31 8.63 4.29 8.80
CA ALA A 31 10.02 3.84 8.77
C ALA A 31 10.15 2.38 9.20
N CYS A 32 9.37 1.98 10.19
CA CYS A 32 9.36 0.61 10.69
C CYS A 32 8.87 -0.36 9.62
N LEU A 33 7.76 -0.04 8.97
CA LEU A 33 7.21 -0.87 7.91
C LEU A 33 8.19 -0.98 6.74
N TRP A 34 8.80 0.12 6.37
CA TRP A 34 9.78 0.14 5.29
C TRP A 34 10.96 -0.76 5.62
N LYS A 35 11.57 -0.54 6.78
CA LYS A 35 12.81 -1.21 7.14
C LYS A 35 12.62 -2.71 7.35
N TYR A 36 11.55 -3.10 8.02
CA TYR A 36 11.40 -4.48 8.45
C TYR A 36 10.52 -5.34 7.56
N VAL A 37 9.77 -4.74 6.65
CA VAL A 37 8.83 -5.49 5.84
C VAL A 37 9.04 -5.30 4.34
N LEU A 38 9.24 -4.08 3.90
CA LEU A 38 9.15 -3.76 2.48
C LEU A 38 10.45 -3.51 1.75
N ARG A 39 11.45 -2.97 2.42
CA ARG A 39 12.70 -2.56 1.79
C ARG A 39 13.46 -3.74 1.21
N ALA A 40 14.19 -3.47 0.13
CA ALA A 40 15.12 -4.43 -0.48
C ALA A 40 14.45 -5.71 -0.95
N SER A 41 13.23 -5.60 -1.42
CA SER A 41 12.46 -6.74 -1.96
C SER A 41 12.31 -7.89 -0.96
N GLN A 42 12.32 -7.57 0.34
CA GLN A 42 12.24 -8.62 1.35
C GLN A 42 10.85 -9.23 1.46
N MET A 43 9.82 -8.53 0.97
CA MET A 43 8.46 -9.08 0.97
C MET A 43 8.27 -9.91 -0.30
N LYS A 44 8.53 -11.20 -0.20
CA LYS A 44 8.33 -12.18 -1.28
C LYS A 44 9.05 -11.81 -2.58
N GLY A 45 10.08 -10.98 -2.48
CA GLY A 45 10.87 -10.61 -3.65
C GLY A 45 10.30 -9.43 -4.44
N TYR A 46 9.20 -8.85 -4.01
CA TYR A 46 8.59 -7.73 -4.73
C TYR A 46 9.24 -6.41 -4.35
N ALA A 47 9.41 -5.55 -5.34
CA ALA A 47 10.01 -4.23 -5.12
C ALA A 47 8.92 -3.24 -4.71
N PHE A 48 9.03 -2.74 -3.50
CA PHE A 48 8.16 -1.67 -3.01
C PHE A 48 8.93 -0.38 -3.02
N ARG A 49 8.23 0.70 -3.33
CA ARG A 49 8.80 2.04 -3.29
C ARG A 49 8.04 2.88 -2.29
N ARG A 50 8.75 3.74 -1.59
CA ARG A 50 8.14 4.59 -0.56
C ARG A 50 7.87 5.97 -1.10
N GLN A 51 6.80 6.59 -0.61
CA GLN A 51 6.41 7.95 -0.93
C GLN A 51 6.48 8.18 -2.44
N ARG A 52 5.63 7.46 -3.16
CA ARG A 52 5.65 7.45 -4.61
C ARG A 52 4.45 8.18 -5.20
N PRO A 53 4.65 9.16 -6.07
CA PRO A 53 3.52 9.79 -6.76
C PRO A 53 2.78 8.79 -7.63
N VAL A 54 1.46 8.82 -7.55
CA VAL A 54 0.59 8.02 -8.40
C VAL A 54 -0.69 8.80 -8.59
N LEU A 55 -1.12 8.98 -9.83
CA LEU A 55 -2.21 9.88 -10.17
C LEU A 55 -1.93 11.27 -9.60
N TYR A 56 -2.82 11.79 -8.76
CA TYR A 56 -2.65 13.08 -8.12
C TYR A 56 -2.34 12.94 -6.63
N PHE A 57 -1.88 11.77 -6.24
CA PHE A 57 -1.64 11.45 -4.84
C PHE A 57 -0.21 10.97 -4.64
N ILE A 58 0.20 10.90 -3.39
CA ILE A 58 1.47 10.28 -3.04
C ILE A 58 1.15 9.07 -2.19
N ALA A 59 1.49 7.89 -2.69
CA ALA A 59 1.28 6.65 -1.95
C ALA A 59 2.40 6.50 -0.93
N ASP A 60 2.06 6.09 0.27
CA ASP A 60 3.10 5.84 1.28
C ASP A 60 4.03 4.74 0.79
N PHE A 61 3.48 3.64 0.29
CA PHE A 61 4.26 2.57 -0.32
C PHE A 61 3.52 2.03 -1.53
N LEU A 62 4.27 1.67 -2.55
CA LEU A 62 3.70 1.21 -3.81
C LEU A 62 4.50 0.07 -4.38
N CYS A 63 3.80 -0.98 -4.81
CA CYS A 63 4.37 -2.06 -5.60
C CYS A 63 3.69 -2.06 -6.97
N PHE A 64 4.44 -1.71 -8.00
CA PHE A 64 3.88 -1.64 -9.35
C PHE A 64 3.44 -3.00 -9.88
N GLU A 65 4.24 -4.03 -9.64
CA GLU A 65 3.94 -5.35 -10.15
C GLU A 65 2.60 -5.87 -9.65
N LEU A 66 2.28 -5.57 -8.41
CA LEU A 66 1.04 -6.04 -7.79
C LEU A 66 -0.07 -5.02 -7.88
N LYS A 67 0.27 -3.80 -8.31
CA LYS A 67 -0.64 -2.65 -8.26
C LYS A 67 -1.24 -2.51 -6.86
N LEU A 68 -0.36 -2.57 -5.90
CA LEU A 68 -0.72 -2.50 -4.49
C LEU A 68 -0.17 -1.23 -3.87
N VAL A 69 -1.07 -0.49 -3.24
CA VAL A 69 -0.73 0.69 -2.45
C VAL A 69 -0.92 0.33 -0.98
N ILE A 70 0.07 0.66 -0.15
CA ILE A 70 -0.06 0.48 1.29
C ILE A 70 0.01 1.86 1.92
N GLU A 71 -0.98 2.17 2.74
CA GLU A 71 -1.10 3.45 3.42
C GLU A 71 -1.01 3.26 4.91
N VAL A 72 -0.33 4.19 5.56
CA VAL A 72 -0.19 4.17 7.01
C VAL A 72 -1.01 5.34 7.57
N ASP A 73 -2.02 5.02 8.37
CA ASP A 73 -2.90 6.04 8.94
C ASP A 73 -2.42 6.44 10.32
N GLY A 74 -2.09 7.72 10.45
CA GLY A 74 -1.77 8.28 11.75
C GLY A 74 -3.04 8.51 12.56
N ILE A 75 -2.84 8.86 13.81
CA ILE A 75 -3.94 9.19 14.69
C ILE A 75 -4.34 10.63 14.44
N THR A 76 -4.97 10.89 13.39
CA THR A 76 -5.43 12.20 13.17
C THR A 76 -6.89 12.21 13.18
N HIS A 77 -7.40 13.15 13.00
CA HIS A 77 -8.39 13.66 13.62
C HIS A 77 -9.28 14.62 12.90
N LEU A 78 -9.02 14.96 11.71
CA LEU A 78 -9.90 15.76 10.89
C LEU A 78 -10.78 14.79 10.12
N TRP A 79 -11.54 14.10 10.85
CA TRP A 79 -12.20 12.89 10.45
C TRP A 79 -13.04 13.00 9.20
N GLU A 80 -13.97 13.91 9.18
CA GLU A 80 -14.90 13.99 8.04
C GLU A 80 -14.18 14.35 6.76
N GLU A 81 -13.32 15.38 6.80
CA GLU A 81 -12.56 15.78 5.64
C GLU A 81 -11.64 14.68 5.17
N THR A 82 -10.95 14.07 6.11
CA THR A 82 -10.00 13.01 5.79
C THR A 82 -10.73 11.83 5.17
N THR A 83 -11.89 11.48 5.72
CA THR A 83 -12.65 10.36 5.21
C THR A 83 -13.10 10.58 3.77
N VAL A 84 -13.57 11.79 3.46
CA VAL A 84 -14.01 12.10 2.10
C VAL A 84 -12.83 12.05 1.13
N LYS A 85 -11.71 12.65 1.50
CA LYS A 85 -10.51 12.64 0.66
C LYS A 85 -10.01 11.22 0.43
N ASP A 86 -10.00 10.42 1.49
CA ASP A 86 -9.54 9.04 1.39
C ASP A 86 -10.42 8.23 0.46
N ARG A 87 -11.72 8.46 0.53
CA ARG A 87 -12.64 7.74 -0.34
C ARG A 87 -12.40 8.07 -1.81
N ARG A 88 -12.23 9.35 -2.11
CA ARG A 88 -11.97 9.79 -3.49
C ARG A 88 -10.65 9.23 -4.00
N LYS A 89 -9.64 9.22 -3.14
CA LYS A 89 -8.35 8.67 -3.47
C LYS A 89 -8.47 7.18 -3.77
N ASP A 90 -9.17 6.46 -2.91
CA ASP A 90 -9.33 5.03 -3.07
C ASP A 90 -10.10 4.69 -4.34
N GLU A 91 -11.13 5.44 -4.64
CA GLU A 91 -11.91 5.22 -5.85
C GLU A 91 -11.08 5.46 -7.10
N ALA A 92 -10.31 6.54 -7.11
CA ALA A 92 -9.45 6.85 -8.25
C ALA A 92 -8.38 5.79 -8.45
N LEU A 93 -7.80 5.32 -7.36
CA LEU A 93 -6.78 4.28 -7.44
C LEU A 93 -7.39 2.96 -7.90
N ALA A 94 -8.58 2.63 -7.42
CA ALA A 94 -9.25 1.40 -7.84
C ALA A 94 -9.57 1.43 -9.33
N GLU A 95 -10.01 2.58 -9.85
CA GLU A 95 -10.30 2.72 -11.26
C GLU A 95 -9.03 2.53 -12.10
N ALA A 96 -7.89 2.93 -11.57
CA ALA A 96 -6.63 2.76 -12.26
C ALA A 96 -6.04 1.35 -12.09
N GLY A 97 -6.73 0.49 -11.35
CA GLY A 97 -6.31 -0.90 -11.20
C GLY A 97 -5.52 -1.18 -9.91
N PHE A 98 -5.44 -0.21 -9.01
CA PHE A 98 -4.69 -0.38 -7.77
C PHE A 98 -5.58 -0.85 -6.64
N THR A 99 -5.01 -1.63 -5.74
CA THR A 99 -5.66 -2.02 -4.49
C THR A 99 -4.97 -1.25 -3.37
N VAL A 100 -5.74 -0.79 -2.40
CA VAL A 100 -5.20 -0.05 -1.26
C VAL A 100 -5.37 -0.87 0.00
N MET A 101 -4.27 -1.09 0.72
CA MET A 101 -4.30 -1.67 2.05
C MET A 101 -3.93 -0.59 3.05
N ARG A 102 -4.64 -0.54 4.17
CA ARG A 102 -4.39 0.46 5.21
C ARG A 102 -4.06 -0.19 6.52
N PHE A 103 -3.09 0.38 7.21
CA PHE A 103 -2.70 -0.06 8.53
C PHE A 103 -2.56 1.17 9.43
N ALA A 104 -3.04 1.08 10.65
CA ALA A 104 -2.86 2.17 11.60
C ALA A 104 -1.42 2.20 12.09
N ASP A 105 -0.92 3.39 12.42
CA ASP A 105 0.41 3.55 13.02
C ASP A 105 0.60 2.59 14.17
N GLU A 106 -0.36 2.59 15.06
CA GLU A 106 -0.31 1.79 16.27
C GLU A 106 -0.21 0.31 15.96
N GLU A 107 -0.95 -0.12 14.95
CA GLU A 107 -0.92 -1.51 14.51
C GLU A 107 0.47 -1.93 14.05
N ILE A 108 1.11 -1.07 13.26
CA ILE A 108 2.43 -1.36 12.75
C ILE A 108 3.45 -1.41 13.88
N LEU A 109 3.38 -0.47 14.80
CA LEU A 109 4.35 -0.40 15.89
C LEU A 109 4.18 -1.51 16.91
N ARG A 110 2.95 -2.00 17.07
CA ARG A 110 2.68 -3.05 18.03
C ARG A 110 2.84 -4.44 17.47
N ASP A 111 2.47 -4.64 16.22
CA ASP A 111 2.34 -5.99 15.66
C ASP A 111 2.87 -6.02 14.23
N ILE A 112 4.14 -5.70 14.08
CA ILE A 112 4.76 -5.68 12.76
C ILE A 112 4.69 -7.05 12.07
N LYS A 113 4.74 -8.13 12.85
CA LYS A 113 4.65 -9.47 12.29
C LYS A 113 3.26 -9.73 11.70
N GLY A 114 2.22 -9.33 12.41
CA GLY A 114 0.86 -9.48 11.91
C GLY A 114 0.62 -8.67 10.66
N VAL A 115 1.16 -7.45 10.62
CA VAL A 115 1.06 -6.61 9.43
C VAL A 115 1.76 -7.29 8.25
N SER A 116 2.97 -7.80 8.48
CA SER A 116 3.72 -8.49 7.45
C SER A 116 2.96 -9.72 6.92
N GLN A 117 2.36 -10.49 7.83
CA GLN A 117 1.60 -11.67 7.44
C GLN A 117 0.38 -11.33 6.60
N ARG A 118 -0.29 -10.24 6.94
CA ARG A 118 -1.46 -9.81 6.18
C ARG A 118 -1.09 -9.35 4.78
N ILE A 119 0.04 -8.67 4.63
CA ILE A 119 0.53 -8.26 3.33
C ILE A 119 0.90 -9.50 2.52
N GLU A 120 1.61 -10.42 3.13
CA GLU A 120 2.02 -11.66 2.47
C GLU A 120 0.80 -12.47 2.01
N TRP A 121 -0.20 -12.57 2.86
CA TRP A 121 -1.44 -13.30 2.53
C TRP A 121 -2.13 -12.66 1.32
N TRP A 122 -2.19 -11.34 1.29
CA TRP A 122 -2.80 -10.65 0.17
C TRP A 122 -2.03 -10.89 -1.13
N ILE A 123 -0.70 -10.85 -1.04
CA ILE A 123 0.14 -11.09 -2.21
C ILE A 123 -0.06 -12.51 -2.74
N GLU A 124 -0.14 -13.48 -1.85
CA GLU A 124 -0.35 -14.86 -2.27
C GLU A 124 -1.68 -15.04 -2.97
N ARG A 125 -2.72 -14.39 -2.48
CA ARG A 125 -4.01 -14.41 -3.15
C ARG A 125 -3.92 -13.78 -4.54
N ARG A 126 -3.23 -12.66 -4.62
CA ARG A 126 -3.06 -11.96 -5.89
C ARG A 126 -2.31 -12.84 -6.89
N GLU A 127 -1.29 -13.54 -6.43
CA GLU A 127 -0.54 -14.44 -7.28
C GLU A 127 -1.42 -15.55 -7.81
N GLN A 128 -2.30 -16.08 -6.99
CA GLN A 128 -3.23 -17.13 -7.41
C GLN A 128 -4.21 -16.60 -8.45
N GLU A 129 -4.71 -15.41 -8.28
CA GLU A 129 -5.62 -14.79 -9.24
C GLU A 129 -4.95 -14.62 -10.60
N VAL A 130 -3.72 -14.13 -10.59
CA VAL A 130 -2.97 -13.92 -11.82
C VAL A 130 -2.67 -15.23 -12.50
N ALA A 131 -2.43 -16.28 -11.72
CA ALA A 131 -2.15 -17.61 -12.26
C ALA A 131 -3.40 -18.34 -12.74
N GLY A 132 -4.58 -17.74 -12.57
CA GLY A 132 -5.81 -18.39 -12.98
C GLY A 132 -6.34 -19.41 -11.99
N ALA A 133 -5.91 -19.32 -10.75
CA ALA A 133 -6.39 -20.20 -9.70
C ALA A 133 -7.80 -19.80 -9.25
N ALA A 134 -8.29 -20.41 -8.19
CA ALA A 134 -9.64 -20.15 -7.70
C ALA A 134 -9.92 -18.66 -7.54
N PRO A 135 -11.17 -18.23 -7.78
CA PRO A 135 -11.52 -16.82 -7.57
C PRO A 135 -11.23 -16.38 -6.14
N ALA A 136 -10.90 -15.11 -6.01
CA ALA A 136 -10.57 -14.56 -4.70
C ALA A 136 -11.70 -14.75 -3.68
N SER A 137 -12.93 -14.71 -4.15
CA SER A 137 -14.08 -14.86 -3.26
C SER A 137 -14.15 -16.23 -2.60
N ASP A 138 -13.48 -17.20 -3.17
CA ASP A 138 -13.48 -18.56 -2.62
C ASP A 138 -12.39 -18.77 -1.59
N LEU A 139 -11.57 -17.78 -1.35
CA LEU A 139 -10.46 -17.91 -0.41
C LEU A 139 -10.88 -17.44 0.97
N PRO A 140 -10.33 -18.07 2.01
CA PRO A 140 -10.66 -17.64 3.36
C PRO A 140 -10.09 -16.27 3.64
N LEU A 141 -10.73 -15.55 4.54
CA LEU A 141 -10.21 -14.28 4.98
C LEU A 141 -8.98 -14.51 5.85
N PRO A 142 -8.07 -13.53 5.89
CA PRO A 142 -6.92 -13.66 6.78
C PRO A 142 -7.37 -13.67 8.23
N PRO A 143 -6.58 -14.26 9.12
CA PRO A 143 -6.95 -14.28 10.53
C PRO A 143 -7.06 -12.86 11.07
N PRO A 144 -7.95 -12.64 12.03
CA PRO A 144 -8.05 -11.34 12.63
C PRO A 144 -6.75 -10.93 13.27
N LYS A 145 -6.49 -9.66 13.22
CA LYS A 145 -5.33 -9.12 13.87
C LYS A 145 -5.45 -9.34 15.38
N GLY A 146 -4.39 -9.73 16.00
CA GLY A 146 -4.41 -9.97 17.41
C GLY A 146 -4.69 -11.40 17.78
N ASP A 147 -4.98 -12.23 16.83
CA ASP A 147 -5.20 -13.66 17.06
C ASP A 147 -3.91 -14.43 17.01
N THR A 148 -2.85 -13.77 17.03
CA THR A 148 -1.55 -14.41 16.96
C THR A 148 -1.10 -14.87 18.32
#